data_a3badf0f532285681d3da19350f7e001
#
_entry.id   a3badf0f532285681d3da19350f7e001
#
_cell.length_a   1.000
_cell.length_b   1.000
_cell.length_c   1.000
_cell.angle_alpha   90.00
_cell.angle_beta   90.00
_cell.angle_gamma   90.00
#
_symmetry.space_group_name_H-M   'P 1'
#
loop_
_entity.id
_entity.type
_entity.pdbx_description
1 polymer ?
#
loop_
_entity_poly.entity_id
_entity_poly.type
_entity_poly.pdbx_seq_one_letter_code
_entity_poly.pdbx_strand_id
1 'polypeptide(L)'
;MKKEKILKYIKVVITIAIPCLFIWFLIINPFIGFKKNEKTLEDAAKKYYQLNDDKLPTGKRLATVTMKTLFDKEYITKDFYIPYTNKPCSVSNSWVKVKQTDSGDYKYYTYLECGAFKSKVDSSGPTITLNGDSEITINRGEEYKELGVKSLKDNTDGKMDVSNVTIDSSNVDTSKT
;
A
#
# COMPACT_ATOMS: atom_id res chain seq x y z
N MET A 1 54.65 14.44 -10.76
CA MET A 1 54.02 13.42 -9.85
C MET A 1 52.85 13.92 -9.02
N LYS A 2 52.98 15.05 -8.27
CA LYS A 2 51.84 15.49 -7.40
C LYS A 2 50.61 15.98 -8.18
N LYS A 3 50.80 16.74 -9.27
CA LYS A 3 49.71 17.25 -10.14
C LYS A 3 48.95 16.14 -10.86
N GLU A 4 49.63 15.12 -11.34
CA GLU A 4 49.01 14.00 -12.06
C GLU A 4 48.09 13.16 -11.13
N LYS A 5 48.54 12.91 -9.89
CA LYS A 5 47.75 12.24 -8.88
C LYS A 5 46.47 13.05 -8.56
N ILE A 6 46.60 14.39 -8.40
CA ILE A 6 45.47 15.26 -8.12
C ILE A 6 44.49 15.25 -9.32
N LEU A 7 44.99 15.33 -10.56
CA LEU A 7 44.16 15.28 -11.75
C LEU A 7 43.39 13.95 -11.89
N LYS A 8 44.05 12.85 -11.51
CA LYS A 8 43.42 11.51 -11.49
C LYS A 8 42.29 11.43 -10.44
N TYR A 9 42.50 11.97 -9.22
CA TYR A 9 41.46 12.05 -8.20
C TYR A 9 40.28 12.91 -8.64
N ILE A 10 40.53 14.08 -9.23
CA ILE A 10 39.47 14.97 -9.76
C ILE A 10 38.65 14.24 -10.83
N LYS A 11 39.29 13.54 -11.77
CA LYS A 11 38.58 12.77 -12.79
C LYS A 11 37.69 11.69 -12.17
N VAL A 12 38.21 10.92 -11.20
CA VAL A 12 37.44 9.87 -10.49
C VAL A 12 36.23 10.48 -9.76
N VAL A 13 36.44 11.58 -9.03
CA VAL A 13 35.36 12.27 -8.30
C VAL A 13 34.27 12.76 -9.28
N ILE A 14 34.66 13.40 -10.38
CA ILE A 14 33.71 13.87 -11.40
C ILE A 14 32.95 12.71 -12.03
N THR A 15 33.64 11.59 -12.34
CA THR A 15 33.04 10.41 -12.96
C THR A 15 31.99 9.74 -12.05
N ILE A 16 32.13 9.86 -10.74
CA ILE A 16 31.17 9.31 -9.77
C ILE A 16 30.11 10.35 -9.41
N ALA A 17 30.50 11.59 -9.15
CA ALA A 17 29.60 12.63 -8.67
C ALA A 17 28.53 13.00 -9.69
N ILE A 18 28.88 13.10 -10.97
CA ILE A 18 27.93 13.49 -12.02
C ILE A 18 26.79 12.45 -12.17
N PRO A 19 27.06 11.14 -12.32
CA PRO A 19 25.99 10.14 -12.35
C PRO A 19 25.15 10.10 -11.06
N CYS A 20 25.78 10.25 -9.89
CA CYS A 20 25.05 10.29 -8.61
C CYS A 20 24.08 11.49 -8.54
N LEU A 21 24.52 12.68 -8.96
CA LEU A 21 23.65 13.85 -9.05
C LEU A 21 22.51 13.64 -10.05
N PHE A 22 22.79 13.01 -11.19
CA PHE A 22 21.80 12.71 -12.22
C PHE A 22 20.72 11.74 -11.69
N ILE A 23 21.13 10.68 -11.00
CA ILE A 23 20.23 9.75 -10.34
C ILE A 23 19.40 10.47 -9.28
N TRP A 24 20.03 11.32 -8.47
CA TRP A 24 19.32 12.11 -7.46
C TRP A 24 18.22 12.98 -8.09
N PHE A 25 18.52 13.73 -9.11
CA PHE A 25 17.56 14.65 -9.74
C PHE A 25 16.44 13.93 -10.49
N LEU A 26 16.74 12.84 -11.20
CA LEU A 26 15.75 12.17 -12.06
C LEU A 26 14.95 11.08 -11.39
N ILE A 27 15.46 10.49 -10.31
CA ILE A 27 14.83 9.34 -9.66
C ILE A 27 14.46 9.65 -8.22
N ILE A 28 15.44 10.02 -7.40
CA ILE A 28 15.24 10.12 -5.94
C ILE A 28 14.34 11.31 -5.60
N ASN A 29 14.61 12.48 -6.15
CA ASN A 29 13.87 13.69 -5.82
C ASN A 29 12.39 13.63 -6.27
N PRO A 30 12.06 13.20 -7.51
CA PRO A 30 10.67 12.95 -7.89
C PRO A 30 9.95 11.96 -6.99
N PHE A 31 10.63 10.89 -6.57
CA PHE A 31 10.06 9.90 -5.67
C PHE A 31 9.76 10.48 -4.27
N ILE A 32 10.68 11.28 -3.71
CA ILE A 32 10.46 11.97 -2.43
C ILE A 32 9.26 12.93 -2.54
N GLY A 33 9.19 13.70 -3.64
CA GLY A 33 8.08 14.60 -3.89
C GLY A 33 6.74 13.88 -4.01
N PHE A 34 6.72 12.73 -4.70
CA PHE A 34 5.54 11.87 -4.79
C PHE A 34 5.09 11.41 -3.41
N LYS A 35 6.00 10.89 -2.59
CA LYS A 35 5.70 10.42 -1.23
C LYS A 35 5.20 11.54 -0.32
N LYS A 36 5.73 12.75 -0.47
CA LYS A 36 5.24 13.93 0.26
C LYS A 36 3.81 14.28 -0.14
N ASN A 37 3.50 14.25 -1.44
CA ASN A 37 2.14 14.51 -1.94
C ASN A 37 1.16 13.42 -1.48
N GLU A 38 1.57 12.15 -1.50
CA GLU A 38 0.79 11.02 -0.99
C GLU A 38 0.42 11.22 0.47
N LYS A 39 1.39 11.61 1.30
CA LYS A 39 1.16 11.94 2.72
C LYS A 39 0.24 13.14 2.90
N THR A 40 0.41 14.20 2.11
CA THR A 40 -0.45 15.38 2.17
C THR A 40 -1.90 15.03 1.80
N LEU A 41 -2.13 14.16 0.82
CA LEU A 41 -3.45 13.66 0.45
C LEU A 41 -4.10 12.88 1.61
N GLU A 42 -3.33 12.01 2.28
CA GLU A 42 -3.78 11.26 3.45
C GLU A 42 -4.17 12.20 4.61
N ASP A 43 -3.33 13.19 4.90
CA ASP A 43 -3.58 14.12 6.00
C ASP A 43 -4.80 15.02 5.71
N ALA A 44 -5.02 15.41 4.46
CA ALA A 44 -6.23 16.10 4.04
C ALA A 44 -7.50 15.24 4.23
N ALA A 45 -7.42 13.95 3.91
CA ALA A 45 -8.52 13.02 4.13
C ALA A 45 -8.80 12.80 5.63
N LYS A 46 -7.76 12.69 6.45
CA LYS A 46 -7.91 12.61 7.91
C LYS A 46 -8.65 13.84 8.46
N LYS A 47 -8.23 15.04 8.05
CA LYS A 47 -8.90 16.28 8.43
C LYS A 47 -10.35 16.33 7.95
N TYR A 48 -10.62 15.85 6.72
CA TYR A 48 -11.97 15.76 6.19
C TYR A 48 -12.87 14.88 7.07
N TYR A 49 -12.41 13.69 7.46
CA TYR A 49 -13.19 12.77 8.29
C TYR A 49 -13.26 13.21 9.75
N GLN A 50 -12.29 13.95 10.28
CA GLN A 50 -12.38 14.56 11.60
C GLN A 50 -13.48 15.61 11.72
N LEU A 51 -13.79 16.31 10.60
CA LEU A 51 -14.85 17.32 10.53
C LEU A 51 -16.17 16.78 9.94
N ASN A 52 -16.21 15.52 9.55
CA ASN A 52 -17.35 14.83 8.99
C ASN A 52 -17.36 13.38 9.50
N ASP A 53 -17.45 13.21 10.81
CA ASP A 53 -17.38 11.93 11.49
C ASP A 53 -18.58 11.01 11.14
N ASP A 54 -19.73 11.60 10.77
CA ASP A 54 -20.89 10.92 10.22
C ASP A 54 -20.59 10.09 8.95
N LYS A 55 -19.49 10.40 8.26
CA LYS A 55 -19.03 9.72 7.04
C LYS A 55 -17.96 8.65 7.29
N LEU A 56 -17.50 8.51 8.53
CA LEU A 56 -16.60 7.42 8.88
C LEU A 56 -17.30 6.07 8.77
N PRO A 57 -16.64 5.05 8.25
CA PRO A 57 -17.23 3.72 8.15
C PRO A 57 -17.30 3.05 9.51
N THR A 58 -18.32 2.25 9.72
CA THR A 58 -18.45 1.39 10.90
C THR A 58 -18.25 -0.09 10.52
N GLY A 59 -17.55 -0.84 11.39
CA GLY A 59 -17.26 -2.25 11.18
C GLY A 59 -16.39 -2.51 9.95
N LYS A 60 -16.76 -3.51 9.15
CA LYS A 60 -15.96 -3.93 7.97
C LYS A 60 -16.17 -3.07 6.71
N ARG A 61 -16.98 -2.02 6.80
CA ARG A 61 -17.25 -1.15 5.65
C ARG A 61 -16.03 -0.29 5.30
N LEU A 62 -15.99 0.15 4.03
CA LEU A 62 -15.00 1.10 3.53
C LEU A 62 -15.72 2.39 3.17
N ALA A 63 -15.16 3.53 3.58
CA ALA A 63 -15.53 4.82 3.02
C ALA A 63 -14.41 5.32 2.12
N THR A 64 -14.76 6.11 1.10
CA THR A 64 -13.81 6.65 0.13
C THR A 64 -14.05 8.14 -0.04
N VAL A 65 -12.98 8.91 0.04
CA VAL A 65 -12.98 10.32 -0.35
C VAL A 65 -12.01 10.50 -1.52
N THR A 66 -12.47 11.15 -2.60
CA THR A 66 -11.64 11.43 -3.77
C THR A 66 -10.80 12.69 -3.54
N MET A 67 -9.65 12.77 -4.20
CA MET A 67 -8.84 14.00 -4.21
C MET A 67 -9.65 15.19 -4.75
N LYS A 68 -10.54 14.94 -5.74
CA LYS A 68 -11.46 15.95 -6.25
C LYS A 68 -12.36 16.52 -5.15
N THR A 69 -12.97 15.67 -4.34
CA THR A 69 -13.82 16.10 -3.21
C THR A 69 -13.03 16.92 -2.19
N LEU A 70 -11.79 16.52 -1.89
CA LEU A 70 -10.94 17.26 -0.96
C LEU A 70 -10.52 18.62 -1.52
N PHE A 71 -10.34 18.72 -2.83
CA PHE A 71 -10.02 19.96 -3.52
C PHE A 71 -11.23 20.89 -3.56
N ASP A 72 -12.39 20.40 -3.99
CA ASP A 72 -13.65 21.16 -4.06
C ASP A 72 -14.10 21.69 -2.69
N LYS A 73 -13.69 21.03 -1.61
CA LYS A 73 -13.98 21.40 -0.21
C LYS A 73 -12.83 22.12 0.51
N GLU A 74 -11.81 22.55 -0.22
CA GLU A 74 -10.65 23.33 0.26
C GLU A 74 -9.78 22.64 1.33
N TYR A 75 -9.88 21.31 1.47
CA TYR A 75 -8.94 20.54 2.29
C TYR A 75 -7.56 20.41 1.63
N ILE A 76 -7.51 20.58 0.31
CA ILE A 76 -6.30 20.69 -0.52
C ILE A 76 -6.39 22.02 -1.27
N THR A 77 -5.42 22.90 -1.04
CA THR A 77 -5.41 24.28 -1.61
C THR A 77 -4.39 24.44 -2.73
N LYS A 78 -3.57 23.44 -3.00
CA LYS A 78 -2.52 23.49 -4.04
C LYS A 78 -2.53 22.22 -4.86
N ASP A 79 -2.34 22.38 -6.16
CA ASP A 79 -2.11 21.25 -7.07
C ASP A 79 -0.87 20.45 -6.66
N PHE A 80 -0.95 19.16 -6.79
CA PHE A 80 0.18 18.26 -6.56
C PHE A 80 0.93 18.06 -7.87
N TYR A 81 2.23 18.31 -7.84
CA TYR A 81 3.15 18.10 -8.96
C TYR A 81 4.30 17.22 -8.52
N ILE A 82 4.79 16.42 -9.44
CA ILE A 82 6.07 15.73 -9.26
C ILE A 82 7.20 16.72 -9.57
N PRO A 83 8.16 16.91 -8.66
CA PRO A 83 9.29 17.80 -8.89
C PRO A 83 9.96 17.56 -10.26
N TYR A 84 10.31 18.61 -10.95
CA TYR A 84 10.98 18.65 -12.26
C TYR A 84 10.21 18.07 -13.45
N THR A 85 9.01 17.54 -13.26
CA THR A 85 8.24 16.97 -14.38
C THR A 85 7.16 17.90 -14.90
N ASN A 86 6.77 18.93 -14.14
CA ASN A 86 5.64 19.83 -14.39
C ASN A 86 4.31 19.09 -14.69
N LYS A 87 4.24 17.79 -14.36
CA LYS A 87 3.02 17.00 -14.55
C LYS A 87 2.20 17.04 -13.27
N PRO A 88 0.93 17.46 -13.36
CA PRO A 88 0.04 17.42 -12.21
C PRO A 88 -0.36 16.00 -11.87
N CYS A 89 -0.68 15.77 -10.60
CA CYS A 89 -1.32 14.53 -10.17
C CYS A 89 -2.79 14.52 -10.61
N SER A 90 -3.31 13.33 -10.88
CA SER A 90 -4.70 13.16 -11.32
C SER A 90 -5.67 13.36 -10.16
N VAL A 91 -6.42 14.44 -10.20
CA VAL A 91 -7.46 14.77 -9.20
C VAL A 91 -8.63 13.77 -9.27
N SER A 92 -8.95 13.27 -10.47
CA SER A 92 -10.07 12.35 -10.69
C SER A 92 -9.74 10.90 -10.31
N ASN A 93 -8.46 10.49 -10.45
CA ASN A 93 -8.06 9.10 -10.22
C ASN A 93 -7.47 8.87 -8.84
N SER A 94 -7.22 9.95 -8.07
CA SER A 94 -6.61 9.86 -6.74
C SER A 94 -7.67 9.88 -5.64
N TRP A 95 -7.46 9.06 -4.61
CA TRP A 95 -8.43 8.88 -3.54
C TRP A 95 -7.79 8.38 -2.25
N VAL A 96 -8.53 8.49 -1.15
CA VAL A 96 -8.20 7.86 0.13
C VAL A 96 -9.38 7.01 0.59
N LYS A 97 -9.13 5.74 0.88
CA LYS A 97 -10.07 4.84 1.53
C LYS A 97 -9.78 4.78 3.01
N VAL A 98 -10.81 4.69 3.82
CA VAL A 98 -10.70 4.50 5.26
C VAL A 98 -11.49 3.28 5.69
N LYS A 99 -10.93 2.51 6.62
CA LYS A 99 -11.54 1.32 7.22
C LYS A 99 -11.39 1.40 8.72
N GLN A 100 -12.43 1.02 9.46
CA GLN A 100 -12.30 0.81 10.89
C GLN A 100 -11.56 -0.51 11.16
N THR A 101 -10.61 -0.48 12.08
CA THR A 101 -9.88 -1.67 12.56
C THR A 101 -10.68 -2.37 13.65
N ASP A 102 -10.29 -3.58 13.98
CA ASP A 102 -10.94 -4.36 15.07
C ASP A 102 -10.73 -3.70 16.44
N SER A 103 -9.69 -2.85 16.61
CA SER A 103 -9.47 -2.03 17.80
C SER A 103 -10.36 -0.79 17.87
N GLY A 104 -11.13 -0.50 16.81
CA GLY A 104 -11.97 0.71 16.72
C GLY A 104 -11.27 1.91 16.08
N ASP A 105 -9.97 1.84 15.84
CA ASP A 105 -9.20 2.87 15.14
C ASP A 105 -9.48 2.90 13.65
N TYR A 106 -8.93 3.89 12.94
CA TYR A 106 -9.12 4.03 11.50
C TYR A 106 -7.79 3.89 10.75
N LYS A 107 -7.75 2.98 9.78
CA LYS A 107 -6.65 2.80 8.84
C LYS A 107 -6.98 3.47 7.51
N TYR A 108 -6.04 4.26 6.99
CA TYR A 108 -6.17 5.00 5.74
C TYR A 108 -5.30 4.37 4.67
N TYR A 109 -5.87 4.23 3.46
CA TYR A 109 -5.22 3.68 2.28
C TYR A 109 -5.26 4.74 1.20
N THR A 110 -4.10 5.29 0.89
CA THR A 110 -3.99 6.41 -0.05
C THR A 110 -3.55 5.94 -1.42
N TYR A 111 -4.30 6.30 -2.43
CA TYR A 111 -3.92 6.14 -3.82
C TYR A 111 -3.74 7.50 -4.48
N LEU A 112 -2.53 7.79 -4.92
CA LEU A 112 -2.16 8.97 -5.68
C LEU A 112 -1.62 8.55 -7.04
N GLU A 113 -2.10 9.18 -8.11
CA GLU A 113 -1.64 8.97 -9.47
C GLU A 113 -1.06 10.27 -10.05
N CYS A 114 0.25 10.24 -10.39
CA CYS A 114 0.96 11.38 -10.93
C CYS A 114 1.80 10.93 -12.14
N GLY A 115 1.14 10.77 -13.28
CA GLY A 115 1.80 10.27 -14.49
C GLY A 115 2.30 8.84 -14.32
N ALA A 116 3.62 8.63 -14.39
CA ALA A 116 4.25 7.33 -14.20
C ALA A 116 4.32 6.89 -12.72
N PHE A 117 4.17 7.84 -11.79
CA PHE A 117 4.19 7.56 -10.35
C PHE A 117 2.77 7.24 -9.88
N LYS A 118 2.61 6.07 -9.28
CA LYS A 118 1.35 5.62 -8.68
C LYS A 118 1.60 4.99 -7.33
N SER A 119 0.70 5.23 -6.39
CA SER A 119 0.72 4.53 -5.11
C SER A 119 0.56 3.03 -5.32
N LYS A 120 1.30 2.23 -4.57
CA LYS A 120 1.00 0.81 -4.46
C LYS A 120 -0.21 0.68 -3.54
N VAL A 121 -1.32 0.25 -4.08
CA VAL A 121 -2.52 -0.01 -3.29
C VAL A 121 -2.54 -1.48 -2.96
N ASP A 122 -2.75 -1.76 -1.69
CA ASP A 122 -3.18 -3.08 -1.27
C ASP A 122 -4.64 -3.26 -1.72
N SER A 123 -4.81 -3.93 -2.84
CA SER A 123 -6.12 -4.14 -3.48
C SER A 123 -6.62 -5.58 -3.38
N SER A 124 -5.79 -6.47 -2.89
CA SER A 124 -6.09 -7.90 -2.75
C SER A 124 -5.85 -8.36 -1.32
N GLY A 125 -6.72 -9.20 -0.81
CA GLY A 125 -6.49 -9.86 0.46
C GLY A 125 -5.38 -10.90 0.37
N PRO A 126 -4.90 -11.40 1.51
CA PRO A 126 -3.84 -12.39 1.56
C PRO A 126 -4.24 -13.70 0.89
N THR A 127 -3.28 -14.33 0.24
CA THR A 127 -3.41 -15.66 -0.36
C THR A 127 -3.07 -16.70 0.68
N ILE A 128 -4.01 -17.61 0.94
CA ILE A 128 -3.84 -18.76 1.84
C ILE A 128 -3.48 -19.98 0.99
N THR A 129 -2.41 -20.69 1.38
CA THR A 129 -2.05 -21.98 0.81
C THR A 129 -2.27 -23.05 1.87
N LEU A 130 -3.02 -24.07 1.55
CA LEU A 130 -3.35 -25.17 2.47
C LEU A 130 -2.22 -26.22 2.54
N ASN A 131 -2.19 -26.97 3.63
CA ASN A 131 -1.43 -28.22 3.74
C ASN A 131 -2.26 -29.36 3.14
N GLY A 132 -1.96 -29.78 1.92
CA GLY A 132 -2.71 -30.80 1.20
C GLY A 132 -3.65 -30.22 0.15
N ASP A 133 -4.58 -31.01 -0.32
CA ASP A 133 -5.51 -30.65 -1.38
C ASP A 133 -6.66 -29.78 -0.85
N SER A 134 -7.25 -28.97 -1.72
CA SER A 134 -8.43 -28.14 -1.40
C SER A 134 -9.70 -28.96 -1.19
N GLU A 135 -9.71 -30.20 -1.65
CA GLU A 135 -10.78 -31.17 -1.48
C GLU A 135 -10.21 -32.44 -0.88
N ILE A 136 -10.84 -32.94 0.18
CA ILE A 136 -10.44 -34.16 0.87
C ILE A 136 -11.63 -35.11 0.86
N THR A 137 -11.39 -36.32 0.39
CA THR A 137 -12.39 -37.42 0.44
C THR A 137 -12.08 -38.31 1.64
N ILE A 138 -13.06 -38.50 2.52
CA ILE A 138 -12.98 -39.37 3.68
C ILE A 138 -14.17 -40.33 3.65
N ASN A 139 -14.02 -41.50 4.26
CA ASN A 139 -15.13 -42.46 4.37
C ASN A 139 -16.17 -41.96 5.37
N ARG A 140 -17.43 -42.32 5.15
CA ARG A 140 -18.50 -41.97 6.07
C ARG A 140 -18.22 -42.50 7.48
N GLY A 141 -18.28 -41.60 8.48
CA GLY A 141 -18.02 -41.91 9.89
C GLY A 141 -16.53 -41.90 10.25
N GLU A 142 -15.63 -41.66 9.33
CA GLU A 142 -14.21 -41.47 9.60
C GLU A 142 -13.96 -40.11 10.24
N GLU A 143 -13.00 -40.05 11.15
CA GLU A 143 -12.64 -38.77 11.82
C GLU A 143 -11.97 -37.81 10.85
N TYR A 144 -12.52 -36.60 10.72
CA TYR A 144 -11.89 -35.51 9.95
C TYR A 144 -10.70 -34.96 10.71
N LYS A 145 -9.54 -34.92 10.06
CA LYS A 145 -8.33 -34.31 10.58
C LYS A 145 -8.00 -33.06 9.78
N GLU A 146 -8.05 -31.89 10.45
CA GLU A 146 -7.65 -30.64 9.85
C GLU A 146 -6.15 -30.61 9.54
N LEU A 147 -5.78 -30.33 8.30
CA LEU A 147 -4.39 -30.28 7.84
C LEU A 147 -3.74 -28.91 8.02
N GLY A 148 -4.55 -27.87 8.20
CA GLY A 148 -4.10 -26.52 8.47
C GLY A 148 -3.56 -25.76 7.27
N VAL A 149 -2.90 -24.64 7.54
CA VAL A 149 -2.39 -23.69 6.55
C VAL A 149 -0.88 -23.84 6.40
N LYS A 150 -0.42 -23.97 5.16
CA LYS A 150 1.01 -24.07 4.81
C LYS A 150 1.66 -22.69 4.80
N SER A 151 0.98 -21.70 4.22
CA SER A 151 1.52 -20.35 4.13
C SER A 151 0.41 -19.32 3.97
N LEU A 152 0.67 -18.13 4.49
CA LEU A 152 -0.12 -16.92 4.31
C LEU A 152 0.77 -15.85 3.69
N LYS A 153 0.35 -15.30 2.55
CA LYS A 153 1.14 -14.31 1.83
C LYS A 153 0.24 -13.22 1.27
N ASP A 154 0.61 -11.99 1.53
CA ASP A 154 0.01 -10.81 0.96
C ASP A 154 0.94 -10.15 -0.07
N ASN A 155 0.37 -9.46 -1.07
CA ASN A 155 1.14 -8.78 -2.11
C ASN A 155 1.83 -7.51 -1.59
N THR A 156 1.33 -6.93 -0.49
CA THR A 156 1.82 -5.69 0.11
C THR A 156 2.61 -5.96 1.39
N ASP A 157 2.05 -6.80 2.29
CA ASP A 157 2.66 -7.12 3.58
C ASP A 157 3.67 -8.29 3.49
N GLY A 158 3.73 -8.97 2.35
CA GLY A 158 4.65 -10.08 2.12
C GLY A 158 4.22 -11.36 2.83
N LYS A 159 5.18 -12.10 3.41
CA LYS A 159 4.89 -13.31 4.19
C LYS A 159 4.34 -12.94 5.55
N MET A 160 3.18 -13.46 5.88
CA MET A 160 2.50 -13.27 7.15
C MET A 160 2.59 -14.53 8.02
N ASP A 161 2.40 -14.37 9.33
CA ASP A 161 2.34 -15.52 10.25
C ASP A 161 1.04 -16.29 10.05
N VAL A 162 1.15 -17.61 9.92
CA VAL A 162 -0.02 -18.51 9.77
C VAL A 162 -0.89 -18.55 11.02
N SER A 163 -0.38 -18.16 12.18
CA SER A 163 -1.16 -18.01 13.41
C SER A 163 -2.27 -16.96 13.31
N ASN A 164 -2.20 -16.05 12.33
CA ASN A 164 -3.25 -15.08 12.05
C ASN A 164 -4.47 -15.67 11.32
N VAL A 165 -4.43 -16.97 10.95
CA VAL A 165 -5.54 -17.66 10.32
C VAL A 165 -6.38 -18.36 11.39
N THR A 166 -7.66 -18.06 11.44
CA THR A 166 -8.62 -18.82 12.23
C THR A 166 -9.20 -19.93 11.36
N ILE A 167 -9.11 -21.16 11.85
CA ILE A 167 -9.69 -22.34 11.20
C ILE A 167 -10.92 -22.74 12.00
N ASP A 168 -12.06 -22.88 11.32
CA ASP A 168 -13.31 -23.33 11.89
C ASP A 168 -13.78 -24.60 11.18
N SER A 169 -13.72 -25.73 11.89
CA SER A 169 -14.19 -27.04 11.43
C SER A 169 -15.50 -27.49 12.11
N SER A 170 -16.16 -26.60 12.84
CA SER A 170 -17.37 -26.94 13.62
C SER A 170 -18.55 -27.44 12.76
N ASN A 171 -18.57 -27.14 11.49
CA ASN A 171 -19.61 -27.56 10.55
C ASN A 171 -19.28 -28.84 9.78
N VAL A 172 -18.14 -29.49 10.06
CA VAL A 172 -17.77 -30.75 9.40
C VAL A 172 -18.58 -31.88 10.01
N ASP A 173 -19.48 -32.47 9.21
CA ASP A 173 -20.31 -33.60 9.62
C ASP A 173 -19.98 -34.83 8.75
N THR A 174 -19.18 -35.75 9.27
CA THR A 174 -18.74 -36.96 8.56
C THR A 174 -19.77 -38.08 8.61
N SER A 175 -20.87 -37.90 9.31
CA SER A 175 -21.95 -38.90 9.37
C SER A 175 -22.87 -38.92 8.15
N LYS A 176 -22.79 -37.85 7.34
CA LYS A 176 -23.58 -37.65 6.11
C LYS A 176 -22.71 -37.80 4.85
N THR A 177 -23.33 -38.19 3.78
CA THR A 177 -22.75 -38.21 2.41
C THR A 177 -23.32 -37.11 1.59
#